data_5c985eb6ba370281c7677ba74bc07a83
#
_entry.id   5c985eb6ba370281c7677ba74bc07a83
#
_cell.length_a   1.000
_cell.length_b   1.000
_cell.length_c   1.000
_cell.angle_alpha   90.00
_cell.angle_beta   90.00
_cell.angle_gamma   90.00
#
_symmetry.space_group_name_H-M   'P 1'
#
loop_
_entity.id
_entity.type
_entity.pdbx_description
1 polymer ?
#
loop_
_entity_poly.entity_id
_entity_poly.type
_entity_poly.pdbx_seq_one_letter_code
_entity_poly.pdbx_strand_id
1 'polypeptide(L)'
;VETSAAHTELGFEIRRLRTQAELDEALELRHEVFCLEQGVPPTEERDGRDRSGAIHLIALIDDSIVATCRLVFVGNTVQFSRLAVRRSARRRGIASAMLQMTDDESRARGATRIVLHAQTYARALYDKAGYVPRGREFVEADIEHIAMERLL
;
A
#
# COMPACT_ATOMS: atom_id res chain seq x y z
N VAL A 1 -4.90 18.02 7.44
CA VAL A 1 -4.73 17.29 8.70
C VAL A 1 -3.66 16.25 8.51
N GLU A 2 -2.67 16.32 9.30
CA GLU A 2 -1.58 15.36 9.25
C GLU A 2 -2.01 14.07 9.92
N THR A 3 -1.90 12.96 9.18
CA THR A 3 -2.16 11.65 9.73
C THR A 3 -0.98 11.25 10.59
N SER A 4 -1.15 11.38 11.87
CA SER A 4 -0.11 11.07 12.82
C SER A 4 -0.09 9.59 13.12
N ALA A 5 1.08 9.05 13.18
CA ALA A 5 1.29 7.64 13.40
C ALA A 5 1.04 7.25 14.84
N ALA A 6 0.19 6.29 15.03
CA ALA A 6 -0.20 5.85 16.34
C ALA A 6 0.30 4.45 16.69
N HIS A 7 1.39 3.98 16.09
CA HIS A 7 1.82 2.60 16.27
C HIS A 7 3.22 2.44 16.88
N THR A 8 3.72 3.51 17.53
CA THR A 8 5.05 3.50 18.16
C THR A 8 5.18 2.41 19.23
N GLU A 9 4.11 2.16 19.97
CA GLU A 9 4.07 1.10 20.97
C GLU A 9 4.16 -0.29 20.40
N LEU A 10 3.85 -0.47 19.10
CA LEU A 10 3.98 -1.73 18.39
C LEU A 10 5.36 -1.89 17.73
N GLY A 11 6.25 -0.92 17.94
CA GLY A 11 7.60 -0.96 17.40
C GLY A 11 7.75 -0.39 16.00
N PHE A 12 6.72 0.26 15.46
CA PHE A 12 6.80 0.94 14.16
C PHE A 12 5.90 2.16 14.15
N GLU A 13 6.20 3.08 13.25
CA GLU A 13 5.44 4.29 13.02
C GLU A 13 4.90 4.28 11.60
N ILE A 14 3.65 4.71 11.39
CA ILE A 14 3.09 4.88 10.06
C ILE A 14 2.71 6.34 9.88
N ARG A 15 3.12 6.91 8.76
CA ARG A 15 2.77 8.28 8.40
C ARG A 15 2.82 8.48 6.89
N ARG A 16 2.38 9.67 6.45
CA ARG A 16 2.59 10.08 5.07
C ARG A 16 4.07 10.33 4.80
N LEU A 17 4.46 10.01 3.61
CA LEU A 17 5.74 10.40 3.04
C LEU A 17 5.82 11.94 2.94
N ARG A 18 6.94 12.52 3.30
CA ARG A 18 7.12 13.98 3.40
C ARG A 18 8.15 14.56 2.45
N THR A 19 9.18 13.81 2.10
CA THR A 19 10.33 14.35 1.37
C THR A 19 10.67 13.53 0.13
N GLN A 20 11.40 14.14 -0.80
CA GLN A 20 11.89 13.42 -1.98
C GLN A 20 12.82 12.27 -1.59
N ALA A 21 13.65 12.47 -0.56
CA ALA A 21 14.54 11.41 -0.09
C ALA A 21 13.75 10.20 0.42
N GLU A 22 12.63 10.43 1.10
CA GLU A 22 11.75 9.35 1.54
C GLU A 22 11.07 8.66 0.35
N LEU A 23 10.68 9.42 -0.67
CA LEU A 23 10.13 8.81 -1.88
C LEU A 23 11.18 7.92 -2.55
N ASP A 24 12.40 8.38 -2.67
CA ASP A 24 13.48 7.59 -3.24
C ASP A 24 13.70 6.30 -2.46
N GLU A 25 13.70 6.38 -1.14
CA GLU A 25 13.84 5.19 -0.27
C GLU A 25 12.64 4.24 -0.43
N ALA A 26 11.42 4.76 -0.49
CA ALA A 26 10.22 3.96 -0.70
C ALA A 26 10.25 3.26 -2.07
N LEU A 27 10.72 3.95 -3.10
CA LEU A 27 10.84 3.36 -4.44
C LEU A 27 11.91 2.26 -4.49
N GLU A 28 12.99 2.41 -3.74
CA GLU A 28 13.99 1.34 -3.59
C GLU A 28 13.40 0.11 -2.91
N LEU A 29 12.60 0.31 -1.88
CA LEU A 29 11.90 -0.79 -1.21
C LEU A 29 10.94 -1.50 -2.17
N ARG A 30 10.19 -0.75 -2.95
CA ARG A 30 9.30 -1.34 -3.96
C ARG A 30 10.07 -2.16 -4.98
N HIS A 31 11.22 -1.68 -5.42
CA HIS A 31 12.08 -2.43 -6.33
C HIS A 31 12.54 -3.74 -5.69
N GLU A 32 12.97 -3.70 -4.44
CA GLU A 32 13.39 -4.88 -3.70
C GLU A 32 12.27 -5.93 -3.62
N VAL A 33 11.05 -5.51 -3.27
CA VAL A 33 9.93 -6.44 -3.08
C VAL A 33 9.33 -6.88 -4.41
N PHE A 34 9.01 -5.95 -5.30
CA PHE A 34 8.28 -6.29 -6.53
C PHE A 34 9.21 -6.81 -7.63
N CYS A 35 10.38 -6.22 -7.80
CA CYS A 35 11.27 -6.60 -8.89
C CYS A 35 12.22 -7.72 -8.49
N LEU A 36 12.91 -7.60 -7.36
CA LEU A 36 13.89 -8.60 -6.95
C LEU A 36 13.27 -9.86 -6.35
N GLU A 37 12.24 -9.72 -5.50
CA GLU A 37 11.59 -10.89 -4.91
C GLU A 37 10.55 -11.51 -5.85
N GLN A 38 9.68 -10.69 -6.48
CA GLN A 38 8.54 -11.17 -7.25
C GLN A 38 8.76 -11.23 -8.75
N GLY A 39 9.87 -10.68 -9.24
CA GLY A 39 10.19 -10.74 -10.66
C GLY A 39 9.38 -9.81 -11.56
N VAL A 40 8.73 -8.79 -11.01
CA VAL A 40 8.00 -7.81 -11.82
C VAL A 40 9.01 -6.95 -12.57
N PRO A 41 8.85 -6.77 -13.90
CA PRO A 41 9.74 -5.87 -14.64
C PRO A 41 9.69 -4.44 -14.11
N PRO A 42 10.83 -3.75 -13.96
CA PRO A 42 10.83 -2.36 -13.49
C PRO A 42 9.95 -1.43 -14.32
N THR A 43 9.80 -1.68 -15.61
CA THR A 43 8.96 -0.89 -16.51
C THR A 43 7.46 -1.05 -16.21
N GLU A 44 7.06 -2.16 -15.59
CA GLU A 44 5.67 -2.37 -15.15
C GLU A 44 5.44 -1.86 -13.73
N GLU A 45 6.45 -1.94 -12.86
CA GLU A 45 6.36 -1.45 -11.49
C GLU A 45 6.25 0.08 -11.46
N ARG A 46 7.01 0.78 -12.28
CA ARG A 46 6.96 2.23 -12.43
C ARG A 46 5.94 2.60 -13.49
N ASP A 47 4.75 3.04 -13.06
CA ASP A 47 3.62 3.32 -13.96
C ASP A 47 3.37 4.83 -14.16
N GLY A 48 4.25 5.69 -13.66
CA GLY A 48 4.14 7.14 -13.82
C GLY A 48 3.19 7.81 -12.82
N ARG A 49 2.63 7.08 -11.85
CA ARG A 49 1.66 7.62 -10.89
C ARG A 49 2.25 7.92 -9.52
N ASP A 50 3.57 8.03 -9.40
CA ASP A 50 4.20 8.18 -8.10
C ASP A 50 4.33 9.60 -7.61
N ARG A 51 4.15 10.60 -8.47
CA ARG A 51 4.37 11.99 -8.11
C ARG A 51 3.08 12.78 -8.00
N SER A 52 2.50 13.13 -9.09
CA SER A 52 1.35 14.04 -9.12
C SER A 52 0.08 13.39 -8.58
N GLY A 53 -0.45 13.93 -7.47
CA GLY A 53 -1.72 13.48 -6.89
C GLY A 53 -1.67 12.17 -6.12
N ALA A 54 -0.52 11.51 -6.05
CA ALA A 54 -0.39 10.29 -5.27
C ALA A 54 -0.05 10.61 -3.82
N ILE A 55 -0.64 9.86 -2.90
CA ILE A 55 -0.27 9.88 -1.49
C ILE A 55 0.44 8.58 -1.20
N HIS A 56 1.63 8.66 -0.62
CA HIS A 56 2.36 7.50 -0.17
C HIS A 56 2.33 7.44 1.35
N LEU A 57 1.98 6.27 1.88
CA LEU A 57 2.12 5.99 3.30
C LEU A 57 3.37 5.15 3.48
N ILE A 58 4.09 5.41 4.57
CA ILE A 58 5.30 4.67 4.90
C ILE A 58 5.25 4.19 6.33
N ALA A 59 5.85 3.04 6.58
CA ALA A 59 6.08 2.53 7.92
C ALA A 59 7.57 2.59 8.22
N LEU A 60 7.91 3.04 9.41
CA LEU A 60 9.29 3.22 9.84
C LEU A 60 9.57 2.41 11.08
N ILE A 61 10.75 1.79 11.11
CA ILE A 61 11.34 1.18 12.30
C ILE A 61 12.73 1.78 12.42
N ASP A 62 13.01 2.41 13.58
CA ASP A 62 14.30 3.08 13.81
C ASP A 62 14.68 4.03 12.66
N ASP A 63 13.72 4.86 12.23
CA ASP A 63 13.87 5.84 11.17
C ASP A 63 14.14 5.26 9.76
N SER A 64 14.06 3.95 9.60
CA SER A 64 14.18 3.31 8.28
C SER A 64 12.81 2.92 7.73
N ILE A 65 12.57 3.18 6.46
CA ILE A 65 11.33 2.78 5.80
C ILE A 65 11.35 1.27 5.57
N VAL A 66 10.39 0.58 6.17
CA VAL A 66 10.25 -0.88 6.05
C VAL A 66 9.00 -1.31 5.30
N ALA A 67 8.09 -0.38 5.04
CA ALA A 67 6.88 -0.65 4.26
C ALA A 67 6.39 0.62 3.60
N THR A 68 5.67 0.46 2.50
CA THR A 68 5.06 1.58 1.78
C THR A 68 3.81 1.12 1.06
N CYS A 69 2.91 2.05 0.78
CA CYS A 69 1.78 1.83 -0.12
C CYS A 69 1.42 3.14 -0.80
N ARG A 70 0.62 3.05 -1.86
CA ARG A 70 0.26 4.22 -2.66
C ARG A 70 -1.26 4.34 -2.77
N LEU A 71 -1.76 5.56 -2.57
CA LEU A 71 -3.15 5.93 -2.73
C LEU A 71 -3.26 6.93 -3.88
N VAL A 72 -4.13 6.64 -4.85
CA VAL A 72 -4.46 7.56 -5.93
C VAL A 72 -5.95 7.84 -5.85
N PHE A 73 -6.32 9.10 -5.70
CA PHE A 73 -7.71 9.51 -5.56
C PHE A 73 -8.29 9.86 -6.93
N VAL A 74 -9.40 9.19 -7.29
CA VAL A 74 -10.15 9.44 -8.53
C VAL A 74 -11.59 9.71 -8.12
N GLY A 75 -11.99 10.98 -8.07
CA GLY A 75 -13.29 11.35 -7.51
C GLY A 75 -13.38 10.94 -6.05
N ASN A 76 -14.42 10.19 -5.70
CA ASN A 76 -14.61 9.68 -4.34
C ASN A 76 -14.12 8.23 -4.17
N THR A 77 -13.34 7.71 -5.13
CA THR A 77 -12.76 6.38 -5.10
C THR A 77 -11.26 6.47 -4.88
N VAL A 78 -10.74 5.63 -4.01
CA VAL A 78 -9.29 5.51 -3.78
C VAL A 78 -8.80 4.25 -4.47
N GLN A 79 -7.77 4.40 -5.30
CA GLN A 79 -7.05 3.26 -5.88
C GLN A 79 -5.84 2.98 -4.99
N PHE A 80 -5.91 1.88 -4.26
CA PHE A 80 -4.82 1.43 -3.40
C PHE A 80 -3.92 0.49 -4.18
N SER A 81 -2.61 0.68 -4.08
CA SER A 81 -1.66 -0.17 -4.79
C SER A 81 -0.26 -0.11 -4.17
N ARG A 82 0.61 -0.97 -4.65
CA ARG A 82 2.05 -0.94 -4.30
C ARG A 82 2.31 -1.14 -2.82
N LEU A 83 1.53 -1.99 -2.17
CA LEU A 83 1.80 -2.38 -0.78
C LEU A 83 3.02 -3.30 -0.76
N ALA A 84 4.08 -2.83 -0.15
CA ALA A 84 5.32 -3.58 -0.03
C ALA A 84 5.81 -3.53 1.41
N VAL A 85 6.13 -4.69 1.98
CA VAL A 85 6.72 -4.79 3.31
C VAL A 85 8.05 -5.52 3.18
N ARG A 86 9.12 -4.90 3.68
CA ARG A 86 10.44 -5.51 3.66
C ARG A 86 10.39 -6.88 4.35
N ARG A 87 11.06 -7.87 3.78
CA ARG A 87 11.01 -9.24 4.30
C ARG A 87 11.30 -9.32 5.80
N SER A 88 12.32 -8.60 6.27
CA SER A 88 12.72 -8.60 7.68
C SER A 88 11.68 -8.00 8.62
N ALA A 89 10.71 -7.26 8.10
CA ALA A 89 9.68 -6.58 8.88
C ALA A 89 8.30 -7.25 8.78
N ARG A 90 8.20 -8.38 8.07
CA ARG A 90 6.92 -9.09 7.90
C ARG A 90 6.47 -9.78 9.18
N ARG A 91 5.18 -10.09 9.26
CA ARG A 91 4.54 -10.78 10.39
C ARG A 91 4.56 -9.97 11.69
N ARG A 92 4.56 -8.64 11.57
CA ARG A 92 4.48 -7.73 12.71
C ARG A 92 3.20 -6.90 12.74
N GLY A 93 2.27 -7.17 11.80
CA GLY A 93 1.02 -6.43 11.70
C GLY A 93 1.13 -5.10 10.95
N ILE A 94 2.24 -4.83 10.27
CA ILE A 94 2.47 -3.57 9.57
C ILE A 94 1.48 -3.40 8.42
N ALA A 95 1.30 -4.43 7.60
CA ALA A 95 0.37 -4.37 6.45
C ALA A 95 -1.06 -4.07 6.92
N SER A 96 -1.53 -4.74 7.97
CA SER A 96 -2.86 -4.48 8.53
C SER A 96 -2.99 -3.05 9.04
N ALA A 97 -1.96 -2.54 9.71
CA ALA A 97 -1.95 -1.17 10.21
C ALA A 97 -1.93 -0.16 9.06
N MET A 98 -1.25 -0.46 7.96
CA MET A 98 -1.25 0.38 6.77
C MET A 98 -2.63 0.43 6.09
N LEU A 99 -3.35 -0.69 6.08
CA LEU A 99 -4.71 -0.71 5.57
C LEU A 99 -5.65 0.11 6.46
N GLN A 100 -5.47 0.07 7.78
CA GLN A 100 -6.25 0.90 8.69
C GLN A 100 -5.97 2.39 8.47
N MET A 101 -4.71 2.76 8.31
CA MET A 101 -4.32 4.14 8.01
C MET A 101 -4.89 4.58 6.66
N THR A 102 -4.96 3.68 5.68
CA THR A 102 -5.58 3.95 4.39
C THR A 102 -7.07 4.29 4.54
N ASP A 103 -7.79 3.55 5.37
CA ASP A 103 -9.19 3.86 5.68
C ASP A 103 -9.33 5.27 6.27
N ASP A 104 -8.51 5.58 7.27
CA ASP A 104 -8.55 6.88 7.95
C ASP A 104 -8.24 8.02 6.98
N GLU A 105 -7.19 7.88 6.17
CA GLU A 105 -6.80 8.87 5.17
C GLU A 105 -7.89 9.06 4.12
N SER A 106 -8.48 7.96 3.68
CA SER A 106 -9.53 7.98 2.65
C SER A 106 -10.79 8.67 3.16
N ARG A 107 -11.22 8.34 4.39
CA ARG A 107 -12.38 8.99 5.01
C ARG A 107 -12.15 10.47 5.23
N ALA A 108 -10.96 10.85 5.66
CA ALA A 108 -10.63 12.26 5.89
C ALA A 108 -10.73 13.10 4.61
N ARG A 109 -10.58 12.47 3.45
CA ARG A 109 -10.72 13.12 2.15
C ARG A 109 -12.08 12.96 1.50
N GLY A 110 -13.04 12.38 2.20
CA GLY A 110 -14.39 12.22 1.71
C GLY A 110 -14.57 11.08 0.71
N ALA A 111 -13.64 10.17 0.62
CA ALA A 111 -13.78 9.00 -0.24
C ALA A 111 -14.86 8.06 0.29
N THR A 112 -15.56 7.37 -0.62
CA THR A 112 -16.64 6.46 -0.27
C THR A 112 -16.27 5.00 -0.49
N ARG A 113 -15.18 4.73 -1.21
CA ARG A 113 -14.72 3.36 -1.43
C ARG A 113 -13.25 3.30 -1.78
N ILE A 114 -12.65 2.15 -1.52
CA ILE A 114 -11.28 1.82 -1.88
C ILE A 114 -11.32 0.61 -2.79
N VAL A 115 -10.59 0.66 -3.90
CA VAL A 115 -10.45 -0.46 -4.84
C VAL A 115 -8.98 -0.84 -4.95
N LEU A 116 -8.72 -2.13 -5.18
CA LEU A 116 -7.36 -2.64 -5.35
C LEU A 116 -7.35 -3.93 -6.15
N HIS A 117 -6.16 -4.29 -6.64
CA HIS A 117 -5.89 -5.60 -7.22
C HIS A 117 -5.03 -6.37 -6.23
N ALA A 118 -5.62 -7.36 -5.57
CA ALA A 118 -4.91 -8.18 -4.59
C ALA A 118 -4.22 -9.34 -5.30
N GLN A 119 -2.95 -9.56 -4.99
CA GLN A 119 -2.32 -10.82 -5.35
C GLN A 119 -3.03 -11.93 -4.58
N THR A 120 -3.42 -13.02 -5.25
CA THR A 120 -4.31 -14.02 -4.64
C THR A 120 -3.72 -14.65 -3.39
N TYR A 121 -2.41 -14.84 -3.33
CA TYR A 121 -1.76 -15.39 -2.14
C TYR A 121 -1.85 -14.47 -0.91
N ALA A 122 -2.06 -13.17 -1.12
CA ALA A 122 -2.19 -12.17 -0.04
C ALA A 122 -3.64 -11.81 0.27
N ARG A 123 -4.59 -12.49 -0.36
CA ARG A 123 -6.01 -12.16 -0.25
C ARG A 123 -6.52 -12.14 1.20
N ALA A 124 -6.04 -13.05 2.04
CA ALA A 124 -6.48 -13.13 3.43
C ALA A 124 -6.29 -11.83 4.22
N LEU A 125 -5.22 -11.08 3.91
CA LEU A 125 -4.97 -9.78 4.51
C LEU A 125 -6.12 -8.80 4.22
N TYR A 126 -6.56 -8.77 2.97
CA TYR A 126 -7.62 -7.86 2.54
C TYR A 126 -8.99 -8.33 3.01
N ASP A 127 -9.25 -9.63 3.02
CA ASP A 127 -10.49 -10.19 3.58
C ASP A 127 -10.67 -9.75 5.04
N LYS A 128 -9.62 -9.84 5.84
CA LYS A 128 -9.65 -9.41 7.24
C LYS A 128 -9.89 -7.91 7.39
N ALA A 129 -9.43 -7.12 6.45
CA ALA A 129 -9.61 -5.67 6.47
C ALA A 129 -11.00 -5.25 5.96
N GLY A 130 -11.85 -6.19 5.57
CA GLY A 130 -13.22 -5.91 5.15
C GLY A 130 -13.38 -5.71 3.65
N TYR A 131 -12.39 -6.06 2.85
CA TYR A 131 -12.49 -6.01 1.39
C TYR A 131 -13.24 -7.23 0.88
N VAL A 132 -14.02 -7.03 -0.18
CA VAL A 132 -14.77 -8.12 -0.84
C VAL A 132 -14.32 -8.24 -2.29
N PRO A 133 -14.30 -9.46 -2.84
CA PRO A 133 -13.86 -9.66 -4.22
C PRO A 133 -14.86 -9.11 -5.23
N ARG A 134 -14.34 -8.65 -6.36
CA ARG A 134 -15.11 -8.13 -7.49
C ARG A 134 -14.62 -8.83 -8.76
N GLY A 135 -15.43 -9.73 -9.29
CA GLY A 135 -15.12 -10.42 -10.52
C GLY A 135 -14.25 -11.65 -10.35
N ARG A 136 -13.65 -12.09 -11.45
CA ARG A 136 -12.82 -13.30 -11.51
C ARG A 136 -11.36 -12.99 -11.29
N GLU A 137 -10.60 -14.02 -10.92
CA GLU A 137 -9.15 -13.93 -10.88
C GLU A 137 -8.59 -13.61 -12.27
N PHE A 138 -7.49 -12.89 -12.32
CA PHE A 138 -6.80 -12.51 -13.56
C PHE A 138 -5.29 -12.47 -13.32
N VAL A 139 -4.53 -12.45 -14.40
CA VAL A 139 -3.07 -12.38 -14.32
C VAL A 139 -2.61 -10.97 -14.65
N GLU A 140 -1.74 -10.43 -13.79
CA GLU A 140 -1.12 -9.13 -13.96
C GLU A 140 0.34 -9.26 -13.56
N ALA A 141 1.27 -8.85 -14.43
CA ALA A 141 2.71 -9.02 -14.21
C ALA A 141 3.09 -10.48 -13.88
N ASP A 142 2.46 -11.44 -14.59
CA ASP A 142 2.63 -12.88 -14.39
C ASP A 142 2.24 -13.40 -13.00
N ILE A 143 1.47 -12.63 -12.24
CA ILE A 143 1.01 -13.01 -10.90
C ILE A 143 -0.52 -13.04 -10.90
N GLU A 144 -1.10 -14.06 -10.28
CA GLU A 144 -2.54 -14.15 -10.13
C GLU A 144 -3.07 -13.10 -9.16
N HIS A 145 -4.11 -12.38 -9.59
CA HIS A 145 -4.73 -11.29 -8.84
C HIS A 145 -6.25 -11.45 -8.80
N ILE A 146 -6.87 -10.75 -7.87
CA ILE A 146 -8.32 -10.55 -7.84
C ILE A 146 -8.61 -9.11 -7.45
N ALA A 147 -9.54 -8.47 -8.17
CA ALA A 147 -9.98 -7.13 -7.80
C ALA A 147 -10.81 -7.21 -6.53
N MET A 148 -10.57 -6.30 -5.60
CA MET A 148 -11.29 -6.23 -4.34
C MET A 148 -11.73 -4.80 -4.05
N GLU A 149 -12.77 -4.66 -3.25
CA GLU A 149 -13.36 -3.36 -2.92
C GLU A 149 -13.76 -3.32 -1.45
N ARG A 150 -13.60 -2.14 -0.85
CA ARG A 150 -14.12 -1.84 0.49
C ARG A 150 -14.96 -0.58 0.42
N LEU A 151 -16.18 -0.65 0.93
CA LEU A 151 -17.02 0.53 1.11
C LEU A 151 -16.71 1.18 2.45
N LEU A 152 -16.60 2.49 2.44
CA LEU A 152 -16.24 3.28 3.62
C LEU A 152 -17.46 3.87 4.32
#